data_e03677a38600cbb4bc75ea402801e912
#
_entry.id   e03677a38600cbb4bc75ea402801e912
#
_cell.length_a   1.000
_cell.length_b   1.000
_cell.length_c   1.000
_cell.angle_alpha   90.00
_cell.angle_beta   90.00
_cell.angle_gamma   90.00
#
_symmetry.space_group_name_H-M   'P 1'
#
loop_
_entity.id
_entity.type
_entity.pdbx_description
1 polymer ?
#
loop_
_entity_poly.entity_id
_entity_poly.type
_entity_poly.pdbx_seq_one_letter_code
_entity_poly.pdbx_strand_id
1 'polypeptide(L)'
;MGWRIGIDTGGTFTDLVLFSEETGELVSWKVSSTPADPSLALATGIRETLERRGLPTEALTYLAHGTTVATNAFLESKGARTGQNTTAGFRDLLELGRQARPHLYDLRADKHPVIVPGALRKEVRERLRYDGRVLRKLNEADVRRAAKELAGADVEAIAVCFLFSFMNAAHEARAKQLVQARLPGAYVSISSEIIPEFREYERMATTVLNA
;
A
#
# COMPACT_ATOMS: atom_id res chain seq x y z
N MET A 1 24.16 -3.21 -30.10
CA MET A 1 23.84 -4.54 -29.55
C MET A 1 23.20 -4.35 -28.22
N GLY A 2 21.89 -4.60 -28.14
CA GLY A 2 21.09 -4.34 -26.92
C GLY A 2 20.56 -5.63 -26.31
N TRP A 3 20.80 -5.80 -25.03
CA TRP A 3 20.16 -6.83 -24.22
C TRP A 3 19.11 -6.22 -23.30
N ARG A 4 17.98 -6.88 -23.18
CA ARG A 4 16.93 -6.52 -22.22
C ARG A 4 16.89 -7.57 -21.12
N ILE A 5 16.70 -7.13 -19.88
CA ILE A 5 16.52 -8.04 -18.75
C ILE A 5 15.16 -7.81 -18.09
N GLY A 6 14.41 -8.90 -17.90
CA GLY A 6 13.22 -8.95 -17.08
C GLY A 6 13.52 -9.70 -15.80
N ILE A 7 13.07 -9.17 -14.67
CA ILE A 7 13.30 -9.75 -13.35
C ILE A 7 11.96 -9.85 -12.63
N ASP A 8 11.67 -11.02 -12.07
CA ASP A 8 10.52 -11.27 -11.21
C ASP A 8 11.00 -11.71 -9.83
N THR A 9 10.79 -10.87 -8.81
CA THR A 9 11.19 -11.16 -7.44
C THR A 9 10.01 -11.73 -6.66
N GLY A 10 10.05 -13.05 -6.44
CA GLY A 10 9.15 -13.75 -5.55
C GLY A 10 9.69 -13.88 -4.11
N GLY A 11 8.89 -14.47 -3.22
CA GLY A 11 9.29 -14.68 -1.81
C GLY A 11 10.44 -15.67 -1.62
N THR A 12 10.57 -16.67 -2.51
CA THR A 12 11.57 -17.75 -2.39
C THR A 12 12.66 -17.63 -3.44
N PHE A 13 12.30 -17.32 -4.68
CA PHE A 13 13.22 -17.20 -5.80
C PHE A 13 12.99 -15.89 -6.55
N THR A 14 14.09 -15.40 -7.14
CA THR A 14 14.09 -14.30 -8.10
C THR A 14 14.44 -14.88 -9.47
N ASP A 15 13.53 -14.77 -10.41
CA ASP A 15 13.67 -15.24 -11.77
C ASP A 15 14.14 -14.10 -12.68
N LEU A 16 15.12 -14.40 -13.54
CA LEU A 16 15.67 -13.44 -14.49
C LEU A 16 15.56 -14.00 -15.91
N VAL A 17 15.18 -13.15 -16.85
CA VAL A 17 15.13 -13.47 -18.28
C VAL A 17 15.90 -12.41 -19.04
N LEU A 18 16.97 -12.82 -19.72
CA LEU A 18 17.76 -11.97 -20.58
C LEU A 18 17.35 -12.21 -22.05
N PHE A 19 17.09 -11.15 -22.77
CA PHE A 19 16.65 -11.17 -24.18
C PHE A 19 17.59 -10.37 -25.05
N SER A 20 18.09 -11.01 -26.14
CA SER A 20 18.87 -10.33 -27.17
C SER A 20 17.95 -9.74 -28.24
N GLU A 21 18.04 -8.43 -28.45
CA GLU A 21 17.26 -7.72 -29.48
C GLU A 21 17.71 -8.10 -30.89
N GLU A 22 18.92 -8.60 -31.07
CA GLU A 22 19.47 -8.93 -32.39
C GLU A 22 19.17 -10.38 -32.84
N THR A 23 19.40 -11.32 -31.91
CA THR A 23 19.27 -12.73 -32.21
C THR A 23 17.94 -13.34 -31.85
N GLY A 24 17.14 -12.63 -31.00
CA GLY A 24 15.93 -13.15 -30.39
C GLY A 24 16.20 -14.20 -29.32
N GLU A 25 17.44 -14.38 -28.90
CA GLU A 25 17.82 -15.35 -27.87
C GLU A 25 17.24 -14.99 -26.50
N LEU A 26 16.70 -16.00 -25.83
CA LEU A 26 16.21 -15.91 -24.43
C LEU A 26 17.07 -16.77 -23.52
N VAL A 27 17.52 -16.20 -22.43
CA VAL A 27 18.27 -16.90 -21.38
C VAL A 27 17.57 -16.68 -20.05
N SER A 28 17.18 -17.77 -19.39
CA SER A 28 16.60 -17.71 -18.06
C SER A 28 17.62 -18.05 -16.99
N TRP A 29 17.55 -17.35 -15.88
CA TRP A 29 18.35 -17.58 -14.69
C TRP A 29 17.49 -17.45 -13.44
N LYS A 30 17.86 -18.18 -12.39
CA LYS A 30 17.12 -18.18 -11.11
C LYS A 30 18.11 -18.13 -9.97
N VAL A 31 17.85 -17.22 -9.02
CA VAL A 31 18.60 -17.12 -7.77
C VAL A 31 17.66 -17.21 -6.57
N SER A 32 18.16 -17.57 -5.41
CA SER A 32 17.37 -17.52 -4.18
C SER A 32 17.08 -16.07 -3.82
N SER A 33 15.82 -15.76 -3.48
CA SER A 33 15.45 -14.43 -2.97
C SER A 33 16.08 -14.20 -1.60
N THR A 34 16.31 -12.91 -1.29
CA THR A 34 16.77 -12.42 0.00
C THR A 34 15.65 -11.62 0.66
N PRO A 35 14.73 -12.26 1.43
CA PRO A 35 13.51 -11.59 1.94
C PRO A 35 13.78 -10.36 2.80
N ALA A 36 14.91 -10.33 3.53
CA ALA A 36 15.31 -9.18 4.34
C ALA A 36 15.75 -7.97 3.51
N ASP A 37 16.32 -8.22 2.33
CA ASP A 37 16.72 -7.18 1.36
C ASP A 37 16.64 -7.75 -0.06
N PRO A 38 15.50 -7.59 -0.75
CA PRO A 38 15.30 -8.10 -2.10
C PRO A 38 16.28 -7.56 -3.14
N SER A 39 16.90 -6.40 -2.87
CA SER A 39 17.87 -5.78 -3.78
C SER A 39 19.13 -6.61 -3.96
N LEU A 40 19.53 -7.37 -2.94
CA LEU A 40 20.71 -8.24 -2.98
C LEU A 40 20.53 -9.40 -3.97
N ALA A 41 19.36 -10.05 -3.95
CA ALA A 41 19.05 -11.11 -4.90
C ALA A 41 19.01 -10.58 -6.33
N LEU A 42 18.40 -9.40 -6.54
CA LEU A 42 18.35 -8.73 -7.82
C LEU A 42 19.76 -8.42 -8.36
N ALA A 43 20.60 -7.75 -7.57
CA ALA A 43 21.97 -7.39 -7.97
C ALA A 43 22.81 -8.65 -8.26
N THR A 44 22.70 -9.67 -7.42
CA THR A 44 23.40 -10.95 -7.61
C THR A 44 22.96 -11.65 -8.89
N GLY A 45 21.64 -11.73 -9.12
CA GLY A 45 21.08 -12.36 -10.30
C GLY A 45 21.50 -11.66 -11.59
N ILE A 46 21.47 -10.33 -11.64
CA ILE A 46 21.96 -9.56 -12.80
C ILE A 46 23.44 -9.87 -13.05
N ARG A 47 24.29 -9.76 -12.03
CA ARG A 47 25.71 -10.02 -12.15
C ARG A 47 25.99 -11.43 -12.69
N GLU A 48 25.43 -12.46 -12.06
CA GLU A 48 25.63 -13.86 -12.45
C GLU A 48 25.15 -14.13 -13.88
N THR A 49 24.03 -13.52 -14.28
CA THR A 49 23.49 -13.69 -15.65
C THR A 49 24.44 -13.09 -16.69
N LEU A 50 24.96 -11.89 -16.42
CA LEU A 50 25.91 -11.22 -17.33
C LEU A 50 27.27 -11.94 -17.38
N GLU A 51 27.84 -12.33 -16.24
CA GLU A 51 29.11 -13.06 -16.16
C GLU A 51 29.08 -14.38 -16.94
N ARG A 52 28.01 -15.15 -16.82
CA ARG A 52 27.83 -16.42 -17.54
C ARG A 52 27.77 -16.25 -19.05
N ARG A 53 27.37 -15.08 -19.53
CA ARG A 53 27.27 -14.76 -20.95
C ARG A 53 28.47 -13.93 -21.43
N GLY A 54 29.40 -13.59 -20.55
CA GLY A 54 30.51 -12.73 -20.90
C GLY A 54 30.10 -11.34 -21.37
N LEU A 55 28.97 -10.82 -20.86
CA LEU A 55 28.41 -9.55 -21.27
C LEU A 55 28.80 -8.45 -20.25
N PRO A 56 29.25 -7.29 -20.72
CA PRO A 56 29.45 -6.15 -19.86
C PRO A 56 28.10 -5.51 -19.46
N THR A 57 28.06 -4.81 -18.36
CA THR A 57 26.83 -4.17 -17.85
C THR A 57 26.23 -3.18 -18.85
N GLU A 58 27.08 -2.51 -19.63
CA GLU A 58 26.72 -1.53 -20.67
C GLU A 58 25.95 -2.16 -21.84
N ALA A 59 25.99 -3.49 -21.96
CA ALA A 59 25.20 -4.20 -22.95
C ALA A 59 23.69 -4.21 -22.61
N LEU A 60 23.31 -3.96 -21.35
CA LEU A 60 21.92 -3.85 -20.95
C LEU A 60 21.34 -2.49 -21.37
N THR A 61 20.37 -2.54 -22.26
CA THR A 61 19.64 -1.36 -22.76
C THR A 61 18.33 -1.13 -22.05
N TYR A 62 17.79 -2.15 -21.39
CA TYR A 62 16.50 -2.09 -20.72
C TYR A 62 16.43 -3.07 -19.54
N LEU A 63 15.84 -2.62 -18.44
CA LEU A 63 15.55 -3.45 -17.27
C LEU A 63 14.08 -3.28 -16.87
N ALA A 64 13.37 -4.41 -16.80
CA ALA A 64 12.03 -4.48 -16.20
C ALA A 64 12.10 -5.28 -14.90
N HIS A 65 11.49 -4.76 -13.85
CA HIS A 65 11.42 -5.44 -12.57
C HIS A 65 9.98 -5.54 -12.08
N GLY A 66 9.51 -6.77 -11.88
CA GLY A 66 8.26 -7.10 -11.21
C GLY A 66 8.55 -7.70 -9.83
N THR A 67 7.62 -7.50 -8.90
CA THR A 67 7.74 -8.11 -7.58
C THR A 67 6.38 -8.44 -6.99
N THR A 68 6.27 -9.57 -6.29
CA THR A 68 5.10 -9.97 -5.51
C THR A 68 5.29 -9.76 -4.01
N VAL A 69 6.36 -9.07 -3.57
CA VAL A 69 6.70 -8.88 -2.16
C VAL A 69 5.54 -8.22 -1.39
N ALA A 70 4.94 -7.15 -1.93
CA ALA A 70 3.82 -6.48 -1.29
C ALA A 70 2.57 -7.37 -1.21
N THR A 71 2.27 -8.13 -2.27
CA THR A 71 1.16 -9.09 -2.28
C THR A 71 1.37 -10.18 -1.24
N ASN A 72 2.58 -10.72 -1.15
CA ASN A 72 2.91 -11.76 -0.17
C ASN A 72 2.85 -11.21 1.26
N ALA A 73 3.37 -10.00 1.51
CA ALA A 73 3.26 -9.35 2.81
C ALA A 73 1.79 -9.19 3.25
N PHE A 74 0.92 -8.80 2.32
CA PHE A 74 -0.52 -8.69 2.57
C PHE A 74 -1.16 -10.05 2.88
N LEU A 75 -0.91 -11.08 2.07
CA LEU A 75 -1.46 -12.42 2.24
C LEU A 75 -0.99 -13.08 3.55
N GLU A 76 0.24 -12.81 3.96
CA GLU A 76 0.84 -13.31 5.20
C GLU A 76 0.54 -12.42 6.42
N SER A 77 -0.21 -11.33 6.23
CA SER A 77 -0.51 -10.34 7.28
C SER A 77 0.74 -9.76 7.94
N LYS A 78 1.82 -9.60 7.17
CA LYS A 78 3.12 -9.04 7.59
C LYS A 78 3.23 -7.56 7.22
N GLY A 79 2.23 -6.78 7.54
CA GLY A 79 2.24 -5.32 7.35
C GLY A 79 2.54 -4.57 8.63
N ALA A 80 2.75 -3.26 8.50
CA ALA A 80 2.85 -2.34 9.62
C ALA A 80 1.53 -2.33 10.44
N ARG A 81 1.64 -2.14 11.75
CA ARG A 81 0.46 -1.95 12.60
C ARG A 81 -0.20 -0.63 12.26
N THR A 82 -1.28 -0.69 11.50
CA THR A 82 -1.93 0.48 10.90
C THR A 82 -3.14 0.95 11.70
N GLY A 83 -3.20 2.27 11.96
CA GLY A 83 -4.38 2.96 12.45
C GLY A 83 -5.12 3.68 11.32
N GLN A 84 -6.37 4.05 11.56
CA GLN A 84 -7.21 4.72 10.57
C GLN A 84 -7.92 5.93 11.16
N ASN A 85 -7.91 7.05 10.42
CA ASN A 85 -8.76 8.20 10.67
C ASN A 85 -9.79 8.33 9.55
N THR A 86 -11.06 8.44 9.91
CA THR A 86 -12.16 8.56 8.94
C THR A 86 -13.18 9.62 9.39
N THR A 87 -14.04 10.04 8.49
CA THR A 87 -15.19 10.91 8.77
C THR A 87 -16.09 10.26 9.83
N ALA A 88 -16.54 11.02 10.81
CA ALA A 88 -17.45 10.55 11.85
C ALA A 88 -18.73 9.95 11.25
N GLY A 89 -19.12 8.73 11.72
CA GLY A 89 -20.21 7.91 11.21
C GLY A 89 -19.77 6.89 10.15
N PHE A 90 -18.47 6.84 9.78
CA PHE A 90 -17.94 5.95 8.73
C PHE A 90 -16.82 5.02 9.22
N ARG A 91 -16.71 4.82 10.55
CA ARG A 91 -15.70 3.97 11.16
C ARG A 91 -15.72 2.54 10.64
N ASP A 92 -16.89 2.01 10.42
CA ASP A 92 -17.06 0.59 10.13
C ASP A 92 -17.14 0.28 8.61
N LEU A 93 -16.80 1.26 7.78
CA LEU A 93 -16.85 1.12 6.33
C LEU A 93 -15.94 -0.01 5.80
N LEU A 94 -14.74 -0.20 6.37
CA LEU A 94 -13.87 -1.34 6.05
C LEU A 94 -14.52 -2.68 6.38
N GLU A 95 -15.26 -2.75 7.48
CA GLU A 95 -15.96 -3.95 7.92
C GLU A 95 -17.18 -4.28 7.06
N LEU A 96 -17.96 -3.24 6.72
CA LEU A 96 -19.11 -3.37 5.85
C LEU A 96 -18.70 -3.81 4.44
N GLY A 97 -17.59 -3.25 3.95
CA GLY A 97 -17.09 -3.52 2.61
C GLY A 97 -18.16 -3.21 1.55
N ARG A 98 -18.25 -4.05 0.55
CA ARG A 98 -19.30 -4.00 -0.48
C ARG A 98 -20.61 -4.66 -0.05
N GLN A 99 -20.74 -5.02 1.23
CA GLN A 99 -21.89 -5.74 1.79
C GLN A 99 -22.16 -7.11 1.13
N ALA A 100 -21.20 -7.64 0.36
CA ALA A 100 -21.29 -8.97 -0.20
C ALA A 100 -21.06 -10.03 0.88
N ARG A 101 -21.89 -11.06 0.91
CA ARG A 101 -21.68 -12.23 1.78
C ARG A 101 -20.65 -13.16 1.12
N PRO A 102 -19.71 -13.77 1.89
CA PRO A 102 -18.79 -14.76 1.34
C PRO A 102 -19.50 -15.95 0.73
N HIS A 103 -20.57 -16.39 1.39
CA HIS A 103 -21.46 -17.45 0.92
C HIS A 103 -22.92 -17.01 1.04
N LEU A 104 -23.65 -17.06 -0.07
CA LEU A 104 -25.00 -16.53 -0.15
C LEU A 104 -25.98 -17.20 0.82
N TYR A 105 -25.84 -18.52 1.01
CA TYR A 105 -26.75 -19.36 1.81
C TYR A 105 -26.18 -19.81 3.16
N ASP A 106 -24.93 -19.46 3.47
CA ASP A 106 -24.33 -19.73 4.78
C ASP A 106 -24.23 -18.46 5.62
N LEU A 107 -25.15 -18.34 6.58
CA LEU A 107 -25.22 -17.19 7.47
C LEU A 107 -24.13 -17.19 8.56
N ARG A 108 -23.38 -18.31 8.71
CA ARG A 108 -22.30 -18.46 9.67
C ARG A 108 -20.92 -18.20 9.05
N ALA A 109 -20.86 -18.05 7.72
CA ALA A 109 -19.60 -17.78 7.05
C ALA A 109 -19.05 -16.41 7.47
N ASP A 110 -17.91 -16.41 8.12
CA ASP A 110 -17.22 -15.20 8.51
C ASP A 110 -16.58 -14.52 7.30
N LYS A 111 -16.56 -13.19 7.34
CA LYS A 111 -15.79 -12.39 6.38
C LYS A 111 -14.29 -12.55 6.67
N HIS A 112 -13.47 -12.31 5.65
CA HIS A 112 -12.03 -12.21 5.87
C HIS A 112 -11.71 -11.15 6.94
N PRO A 113 -10.67 -11.38 7.77
CA PRO A 113 -10.25 -10.40 8.76
C PRO A 113 -10.01 -9.02 8.14
N VAL A 114 -10.43 -7.98 8.83
CA VAL A 114 -10.26 -6.61 8.37
C VAL A 114 -8.84 -6.15 8.67
N ILE A 115 -8.19 -5.49 7.72
CA ILE A 115 -6.79 -5.05 7.82
C ILE A 115 -6.56 -4.17 9.05
N VAL A 116 -7.50 -3.25 9.36
CA VAL A 116 -7.44 -2.40 10.54
C VAL A 116 -8.50 -2.82 11.53
N PRO A 117 -8.13 -3.33 12.72
CA PRO A 117 -9.08 -3.67 13.79
C PRO A 117 -9.93 -2.47 14.21
N GLY A 118 -11.19 -2.70 14.62
CA GLY A 118 -12.12 -1.64 15.03
C GLY A 118 -11.58 -0.69 16.11
N ALA A 119 -10.76 -1.20 17.05
CA ALA A 119 -10.12 -0.41 18.09
C ALA A 119 -9.13 0.65 17.55
N LEU A 120 -8.53 0.40 16.37
CA LEU A 120 -7.57 1.30 15.72
C LEU A 120 -8.23 2.20 14.66
N ARG A 121 -9.54 2.14 14.49
CA ARG A 121 -10.30 3.05 13.60
C ARG A 121 -10.84 4.21 14.42
N LYS A 122 -10.43 5.43 14.10
CA LYS A 122 -10.80 6.65 14.82
C LYS A 122 -11.61 7.58 13.94
N GLU A 123 -12.62 8.17 14.55
CA GLU A 123 -13.52 9.10 13.89
C GLU A 123 -13.10 10.54 14.14
N VAL A 124 -13.20 11.34 13.09
CA VAL A 124 -12.93 12.77 13.07
C VAL A 124 -14.17 13.51 12.60
N ARG A 125 -14.64 14.46 13.38
CA ARG A 125 -15.77 15.32 13.01
C ARG A 125 -15.30 16.33 11.95
N GLU A 126 -15.66 16.05 10.74
CA GLU A 126 -15.48 16.86 9.55
C GLU A 126 -16.54 16.46 8.52
N ARG A 127 -16.79 17.24 7.49
CA ARG A 127 -17.61 16.82 6.35
C ARG A 127 -17.37 17.69 5.13
N LEU A 128 -17.12 17.06 4.01
CA LEU A 128 -17.21 17.65 2.68
C LEU A 128 -18.50 17.23 1.99
N ARG A 129 -18.97 18.05 1.07
CA ARG A 129 -20.07 17.71 0.15
C ARG A 129 -19.50 17.08 -1.12
N TYR A 130 -20.39 16.50 -1.90
CA TYR A 130 -20.06 15.91 -3.21
C TYR A 130 -19.45 16.91 -4.21
N ASP A 131 -19.68 18.20 -4.03
CA ASP A 131 -19.16 19.30 -4.84
C ASP A 131 -17.83 19.90 -4.27
N GLY A 132 -17.25 19.28 -3.26
CA GLY A 132 -16.01 19.71 -2.60
C GLY A 132 -16.17 20.86 -1.60
N ARG A 133 -17.37 21.40 -1.40
CA ARG A 133 -17.61 22.45 -0.40
C ARG A 133 -17.56 21.88 1.00
N VAL A 134 -17.04 22.68 1.93
CA VAL A 134 -16.97 22.32 3.35
C VAL A 134 -18.34 22.47 4.00
N LEU A 135 -18.97 21.36 4.39
CA LEU A 135 -20.20 21.34 5.18
C LEU A 135 -19.90 21.47 6.68
N ARG A 136 -18.86 20.78 7.15
CA ARG A 136 -18.34 20.90 8.51
C ARG A 136 -16.83 21.00 8.47
N LYS A 137 -16.26 22.01 9.09
CA LYS A 137 -14.82 22.21 9.20
C LYS A 137 -14.16 21.03 9.94
N LEU A 138 -12.92 20.75 9.62
CA LEU A 138 -12.10 19.74 10.30
C LEU A 138 -11.99 20.09 11.79
N ASN A 139 -12.37 19.16 12.65
CA ASN A 139 -12.13 19.27 14.09
C ASN A 139 -10.71 18.79 14.40
N GLU A 140 -9.76 19.71 14.46
CA GLU A 140 -8.36 19.39 14.74
C GLU A 140 -8.15 18.75 16.12
N ALA A 141 -9.00 19.02 17.09
CA ALA A 141 -8.91 18.37 18.41
C ALA A 141 -9.21 16.87 18.33
N ASP A 142 -10.16 16.47 17.46
CA ASP A 142 -10.44 15.06 17.20
C ASP A 142 -9.25 14.38 16.53
N VAL A 143 -8.59 15.03 15.55
CA VAL A 143 -7.38 14.49 14.91
C VAL A 143 -6.25 14.30 15.92
N ARG A 144 -6.00 15.31 16.78
CA ARG A 144 -4.96 15.21 17.81
C ARG A 144 -5.27 14.13 18.85
N ARG A 145 -6.55 13.97 19.24
CA ARG A 145 -6.99 12.90 20.14
C ARG A 145 -6.78 11.54 19.49
N ALA A 146 -7.23 11.36 18.27
CA ALA A 146 -7.04 10.12 17.50
C ALA A 146 -5.55 9.75 17.37
N ALA A 147 -4.70 10.71 17.03
CA ALA A 147 -3.25 10.49 16.93
C ALA A 147 -2.64 10.09 18.29
N LYS A 148 -3.09 10.68 19.40
CA LYS A 148 -2.65 10.31 20.76
C LYS A 148 -3.06 8.89 21.14
N GLU A 149 -4.31 8.51 20.83
CA GLU A 149 -4.82 7.16 21.12
C GLU A 149 -4.11 6.10 20.27
N LEU A 150 -3.84 6.40 19.00
CA LEU A 150 -3.11 5.50 18.10
C LEU A 150 -1.64 5.37 18.50
N ALA A 151 -1.01 6.47 18.97
CA ALA A 151 0.33 6.40 19.54
C ALA A 151 0.42 5.46 20.74
N GLY A 152 -0.59 5.49 21.62
CA GLY A 152 -0.67 4.58 22.78
C GLY A 152 -0.97 3.13 22.43
N ALA A 153 -1.30 2.86 21.16
CA ALA A 153 -1.54 1.51 20.62
C ALA A 153 -0.39 1.02 19.72
N ASP A 154 0.77 1.68 19.76
CA ASP A 154 1.99 1.32 19.04
C ASP A 154 1.76 1.13 17.53
N VAL A 155 0.98 2.03 16.91
CA VAL A 155 0.81 2.02 15.47
C VAL A 155 2.04 2.60 14.76
N GLU A 156 2.44 1.96 13.66
CA GLU A 156 3.58 2.34 12.83
C GLU A 156 3.15 3.17 11.62
N ALA A 157 1.87 3.03 11.23
CA ALA A 157 1.32 3.72 10.08
C ALA A 157 -0.11 4.21 10.34
N ILE A 158 -0.53 5.28 9.66
CA ILE A 158 -1.88 5.84 9.78
C ILE A 158 -2.43 6.15 8.39
N ALA A 159 -3.58 5.55 8.07
CA ALA A 159 -4.38 5.89 6.91
C ALA A 159 -5.41 6.97 7.26
N VAL A 160 -5.46 8.06 6.51
CA VAL A 160 -6.50 9.08 6.62
C VAL A 160 -7.37 9.03 5.38
N CYS A 161 -8.66 8.76 5.57
CA CYS A 161 -9.61 8.66 4.48
C CYS A 161 -10.93 9.33 4.86
N PHE A 162 -11.13 10.57 4.36
CA PHE A 162 -12.34 11.33 4.59
C PHE A 162 -13.27 11.27 3.38
N LEU A 163 -14.56 11.43 3.62
CA LEU A 163 -15.55 11.43 2.55
C LEU A 163 -15.33 12.62 1.61
N PHE A 164 -15.44 12.37 0.31
CA PHE A 164 -15.27 13.36 -0.76
C PHE A 164 -13.91 14.07 -0.78
N SER A 165 -12.88 13.53 -0.14
CA SER A 165 -11.53 14.08 -0.16
C SER A 165 -10.91 14.14 -1.56
N PHE A 166 -11.36 13.31 -2.48
CA PHE A 166 -10.97 13.35 -3.89
C PHE A 166 -11.45 14.64 -4.62
N MET A 167 -12.49 15.31 -4.08
CA MET A 167 -12.95 16.61 -4.57
C MET A 167 -12.24 17.79 -3.90
N ASN A 168 -11.76 17.59 -2.65
CA ASN A 168 -11.08 18.63 -1.89
C ASN A 168 -10.18 17.98 -0.81
N ALA A 169 -8.89 17.96 -1.05
CA ALA A 169 -7.89 17.33 -0.18
C ALA A 169 -7.58 18.11 1.12
N ALA A 170 -8.08 19.33 1.29
CA ALA A 170 -7.64 20.25 2.36
C ALA A 170 -7.75 19.65 3.78
N HIS A 171 -8.84 18.93 4.07
CA HIS A 171 -9.02 18.30 5.39
C HIS A 171 -8.03 17.16 5.63
N GLU A 172 -7.78 16.31 4.63
CA GLU A 172 -6.80 15.22 4.75
C GLU A 172 -5.37 15.74 4.85
N ALA A 173 -5.00 16.71 4.02
CA ALA A 173 -3.68 17.35 4.09
C ALA A 173 -3.43 17.99 5.47
N ARG A 174 -4.44 18.67 6.02
CA ARG A 174 -4.33 19.23 7.37
C ARG A 174 -4.24 18.15 8.45
N ALA A 175 -5.04 17.09 8.34
CA ALA A 175 -4.98 15.96 9.25
C ALA A 175 -3.61 15.27 9.23
N LYS A 176 -3.02 15.06 8.03
CA LYS A 176 -1.66 14.51 7.85
C LYS A 176 -0.63 15.32 8.63
N GLN A 177 -0.64 16.65 8.49
CA GLN A 177 0.27 17.54 9.25
C GLN A 177 0.13 17.37 10.76
N LEU A 178 -1.10 17.31 11.26
CA LEU A 178 -1.37 17.17 12.70
C LEU A 178 -0.96 15.81 13.25
N VAL A 179 -1.15 14.75 12.47
CA VAL A 179 -0.72 13.39 12.81
C VAL A 179 0.80 13.32 12.83
N GLN A 180 1.48 13.80 11.77
CA GLN A 180 2.94 13.80 11.68
C GLN A 180 3.60 14.62 12.78
N ALA A 181 3.02 15.75 13.16
CA ALA A 181 3.51 16.54 14.30
C ALA A 181 3.44 15.79 15.64
N ARG A 182 2.50 14.84 15.79
CA ARG A 182 2.33 14.05 17.02
C ARG A 182 3.09 12.73 16.97
N LEU A 183 3.24 12.14 15.81
CA LEU A 183 3.85 10.83 15.53
C LEU A 183 4.83 10.98 14.36
N PRO A 184 5.98 11.62 14.56
CA PRO A 184 6.93 11.92 13.48
C PRO A 184 7.55 10.66 12.85
N GLY A 185 7.55 9.53 13.57
CA GLY A 185 8.03 8.23 13.07
C GLY A 185 6.99 7.41 12.32
N ALA A 186 5.70 7.78 12.35
CA ALA A 186 4.67 7.01 11.68
C ALA A 186 4.57 7.39 10.20
N TYR A 187 4.39 6.38 9.34
CA TYR A 187 4.04 6.60 7.94
C TYR A 187 2.58 7.06 7.84
N VAL A 188 2.32 8.12 7.10
CA VAL A 188 0.95 8.69 6.98
C VAL A 188 0.52 8.74 5.52
N SER A 189 -0.44 7.89 5.17
CA SER A 189 -1.12 7.87 3.86
C SER A 189 -2.42 8.65 3.93
N ILE A 190 -2.68 9.50 2.94
CA ILE A 190 -3.97 10.17 2.77
C ILE A 190 -4.62 9.76 1.45
N SER A 191 -5.91 9.52 1.46
CA SER A 191 -6.62 8.93 0.32
C SER A 191 -6.61 9.82 -0.92
N SER A 192 -6.54 11.12 -0.72
CA SER A 192 -6.45 12.10 -1.81
C SER A 192 -5.12 12.11 -2.57
N GLU A 193 -4.04 11.54 -1.98
CA GLU A 193 -2.76 11.34 -2.66
C GLU A 193 -2.67 9.95 -3.30
N ILE A 194 -3.23 8.92 -2.66
CA ILE A 194 -3.05 7.52 -3.06
C ILE A 194 -4.02 7.12 -4.18
N ILE A 195 -5.30 7.43 -3.99
CA ILE A 195 -6.34 7.09 -4.97
C ILE A 195 -7.49 8.12 -4.89
N PRO A 196 -7.37 9.27 -5.60
CA PRO A 196 -8.35 10.35 -5.55
C PRO A 196 -9.60 10.03 -6.41
N GLU A 197 -10.26 8.92 -6.10
CA GLU A 197 -11.43 8.44 -6.83
C GLU A 197 -12.67 8.38 -5.93
N PHE A 198 -13.87 8.37 -6.55
CA PHE A 198 -15.11 8.05 -5.84
C PHE A 198 -15.09 6.58 -5.34
N ARG A 199 -16.13 6.11 -4.65
CA ARG A 199 -16.23 4.81 -3.97
C ARG A 199 -15.36 4.74 -2.71
N GLU A 200 -15.98 5.11 -1.62
CA GLU A 200 -15.36 5.27 -0.32
C GLU A 200 -14.70 4.00 0.22
N TYR A 201 -15.27 2.81 -0.04
CA TYR A 201 -14.69 1.55 0.43
C TYR A 201 -13.37 1.24 -0.29
N GLU A 202 -13.35 1.28 -1.61
CA GLU A 202 -12.17 1.00 -2.42
C GLU A 202 -11.06 2.00 -2.10
N ARG A 203 -11.41 3.28 -1.97
CA ARG A 203 -10.46 4.34 -1.60
C ARG A 203 -9.88 4.10 -0.22
N MET A 204 -10.73 3.77 0.77
CA MET A 204 -10.29 3.49 2.13
C MET A 204 -9.42 2.23 2.20
N ALA A 205 -9.84 1.13 1.58
CA ALA A 205 -9.08 -0.12 1.55
C ALA A 205 -7.70 0.05 0.90
N THR A 206 -7.64 0.73 -0.25
CA THR A 206 -6.37 1.00 -0.94
C THR A 206 -5.46 1.91 -0.10
N THR A 207 -6.01 2.94 0.56
CA THR A 207 -5.23 3.84 1.41
C THR A 207 -4.66 3.11 2.63
N VAL A 208 -5.43 2.22 3.23
CA VAL A 208 -4.98 1.38 4.35
C VAL A 208 -3.90 0.39 3.92
N LEU A 209 -4.03 -0.21 2.73
CA LEU A 209 -3.01 -1.12 2.18
C LEU A 209 -1.69 -0.39 1.88
N ASN A 210 -1.76 0.88 1.51
CA ASN A 210 -0.57 1.69 1.24
C ASN A 210 0.08 2.22 2.54
N ALA A 211 -0.64 2.26 3.62
CA ALA A 211 -0.12 2.69 4.92
C ALA A 211 0.63 1.55 5.60
#